data_83e22925fa788b93731175b2c4526825
#
_entry.id   83e22925fa788b93731175b2c4526825
#
_cell.length_a   1.000
_cell.length_b   1.000
_cell.length_c   1.000
_cell.angle_alpha   90.00
_cell.angle_beta   90.00
_cell.angle_gamma   90.00
#
_symmetry.space_group_name_H-M   'P 1'
#
loop_
_entity.id
_entity.type
_entity.pdbx_description
1 polymer ?
#
loop_
_entity_poly.entity_id
_entity_poly.type
_entity_poly.pdbx_seq_one_letter_code
_entity_poly.pdbx_strand_id
1 'polypeptide(L)'
;MRNENYFKRLDYHIQDVPAAPFSGIFFHTEAQTAQYLPIDRFIEATPPEVYSALFNTEKSPREKNCGLGKRFTDEVQAKRNSGFYLKIEADTDTANCGKPVDTCSSAAHHTHKTLDAGITSGSTDAAVAMQDFFVRFSVDAAHPVLFDQSFIDIADNAAARLILYFDTDEKSPAQQSYRNGLISIRVGKNARAEIIKIQNFADSALNFETVRMDVGEKARVTVYDIQLGSAKSGASYSSYMQEDWAEVAIFPLYFVDKARRMDIEHNLIINGKSTLSEIKARGALKNEARKMFRGNIFLNKGCSASIARFSDNSIMLDKYAVGASIPTIFCDEDDVIGEHAASFAAIDKEKLYYLMSRGFDELSAKKLIIDAAFRPVFNAIPDEGIRDRLNAEFDERLSAQEAASHR
;
A
#
# COMPACT_ATOMS: atom_id res chain seq x y z
N MET A 1 -0.55 -20.98 -16.04
CA MET A 1 -1.51 -20.10 -16.74
C MET A 1 -0.90 -18.70 -16.76
N ARG A 2 -0.80 -18.07 -17.93
CA ARG A 2 0.00 -16.85 -18.13
C ARG A 2 -0.67 -15.61 -17.52
N ASN A 3 0.04 -14.87 -16.71
CA ASN A 3 -0.43 -13.70 -15.95
C ASN A 3 -0.97 -12.52 -16.80
N GLU A 4 -0.61 -12.46 -18.08
CA GLU A 4 -1.18 -11.47 -19.00
C GLU A 4 -2.72 -11.46 -19.05
N ASN A 5 -3.37 -12.52 -18.53
CA ASN A 5 -4.82 -12.65 -18.53
C ASN A 5 -5.52 -12.09 -17.29
N TYR A 6 -4.82 -11.79 -16.18
CA TYR A 6 -5.47 -11.35 -14.96
C TYR A 6 -5.98 -9.91 -15.04
N PHE A 7 -5.13 -8.99 -15.49
CA PHE A 7 -5.54 -7.59 -15.66
C PHE A 7 -6.41 -7.37 -16.90
N LYS A 8 -6.40 -8.28 -17.89
CA LYS A 8 -7.38 -8.30 -18.97
C LYS A 8 -8.83 -8.51 -18.47
N ARG A 9 -9.01 -9.10 -17.28
CA ARG A 9 -10.34 -9.28 -16.66
C ARG A 9 -10.92 -7.98 -16.13
N LEU A 10 -10.12 -6.93 -15.95
CA LEU A 10 -10.62 -5.59 -15.63
C LEU A 10 -11.32 -4.93 -16.81
N ASP A 11 -11.28 -5.57 -18.00
CA ASP A 11 -11.96 -5.10 -19.23
C ASP A 11 -11.59 -3.65 -19.54
N TYR A 12 -10.29 -3.39 -19.57
CA TYR A 12 -9.72 -2.07 -19.67
C TYR A 12 -9.18 -1.82 -21.08
N HIS A 13 -9.66 -0.76 -21.71
CA HIS A 13 -9.12 -0.21 -22.93
C HIS A 13 -8.43 1.12 -22.63
N ILE A 14 -7.13 1.20 -22.90
CA ILE A 14 -6.40 2.47 -22.87
C ILE A 14 -7.00 3.33 -24.00
N GLN A 15 -7.65 4.43 -23.62
CA GLN A 15 -8.00 5.47 -24.56
C GLN A 15 -6.75 6.28 -24.83
N ASP A 16 -6.50 6.62 -26.10
CA ASP A 16 -5.45 7.58 -26.47
C ASP A 16 -5.88 8.99 -26.05
N VAL A 17 -5.84 9.26 -24.76
CA VAL A 17 -6.09 10.60 -24.23
C VAL A 17 -4.75 11.31 -24.15
N PRO A 18 -4.57 12.47 -24.80
CA PRO A 18 -3.37 13.27 -24.66
C PRO A 18 -3.20 13.71 -23.21
N ALA A 19 -2.01 13.50 -22.65
CA ALA A 19 -1.69 13.96 -21.31
C ALA A 19 -1.34 15.46 -21.36
N ALA A 20 -2.25 16.30 -20.87
CA ALA A 20 -1.94 17.71 -20.60
C ALA A 20 -1.04 17.80 -19.34
N PRO A 21 -0.24 18.87 -19.17
CA PRO A 21 0.49 19.10 -17.93
C PRO A 21 -0.44 19.03 -16.74
N PHE A 22 -0.07 18.25 -15.71
CA PHE A 22 -0.89 18.05 -14.51
C PHE A 22 -0.49 19.05 -13.43
N SER A 23 -1.42 19.86 -12.94
CA SER A 23 -1.18 20.88 -11.91
C SER A 23 -1.79 20.54 -10.54
N GLY A 24 -2.48 19.40 -10.43
CA GLY A 24 -3.18 18.98 -9.20
C GLY A 24 -2.31 18.28 -8.15
N ILE A 25 -0.99 18.58 -8.11
CA ILE A 25 -0.09 18.07 -7.06
C ILE A 25 0.07 19.10 -5.95
N PHE A 26 -0.06 18.65 -4.72
CA PHE A 26 0.20 19.44 -3.52
C PHE A 26 1.21 18.71 -2.64
N PHE A 27 2.26 19.43 -2.21
CA PHE A 27 3.30 18.93 -1.32
C PHE A 27 3.40 19.79 -0.08
N HIS A 28 3.46 19.19 1.10
CA HIS A 28 3.65 19.86 2.37
C HIS A 28 4.59 19.06 3.28
N THR A 29 5.52 19.75 3.93
CA THR A 29 6.35 19.20 4.99
C THR A 29 6.87 20.32 5.88
N GLU A 30 7.09 20.03 7.14
CA GLU A 30 7.82 20.89 8.09
C GLU A 30 9.29 20.48 8.24
N ALA A 31 9.70 19.38 7.59
CA ALA A 31 11.05 18.85 7.67
C ALA A 31 12.06 19.74 6.93
N GLN A 32 13.17 20.06 7.59
CA GLN A 32 14.23 20.91 7.06
C GLN A 32 15.29 20.13 6.26
N THR A 33 15.34 18.81 6.40
CA THR A 33 16.37 17.94 5.84
C THR A 33 15.93 17.21 4.58
N ALA A 34 14.85 17.65 3.94
CA ALA A 34 14.32 17.00 2.74
C ALA A 34 14.54 17.85 1.49
N GLN A 35 14.86 17.18 0.39
CA GLN A 35 14.91 17.75 -0.93
C GLN A 35 13.73 17.24 -1.77
N TYR A 36 12.86 18.15 -2.18
CA TYR A 36 11.76 17.89 -3.12
C TYR A 36 12.06 18.52 -4.48
N LEU A 37 11.91 17.74 -5.54
CA LEU A 37 12.03 18.20 -6.94
C LEU A 37 10.84 17.66 -7.75
N PRO A 38 10.23 18.48 -8.62
CA PRO A 38 9.37 17.95 -9.68
C PRO A 38 10.13 16.90 -10.49
N ILE A 39 9.44 15.84 -10.92
CA ILE A 39 10.10 14.68 -11.54
C ILE A 39 10.90 15.06 -12.80
N ASP A 40 10.42 16.00 -13.61
CA ASP A 40 11.12 16.42 -14.81
C ASP A 40 12.47 17.09 -14.51
N ARG A 41 12.53 17.91 -13.45
CA ARG A 41 13.79 18.51 -12.99
C ARG A 41 14.76 17.47 -12.46
N PHE A 42 14.27 16.45 -11.77
CA PHE A 42 15.09 15.35 -11.32
C PHE A 42 15.68 14.56 -12.50
N ILE A 43 14.87 14.27 -13.52
CA ILE A 43 15.31 13.53 -14.70
C ILE A 43 16.36 14.34 -15.49
N GLU A 44 16.14 15.64 -15.68
CA GLU A 44 17.10 16.53 -16.36
C GLU A 44 18.47 16.55 -15.66
N ALA A 45 18.47 16.43 -14.32
CA ALA A 45 19.69 16.49 -13.51
C ALA A 45 20.36 15.12 -13.28
N THR A 46 19.69 14.01 -13.65
CA THR A 46 20.14 12.64 -13.31
C THR A 46 20.65 11.92 -14.56
N PRO A 47 21.85 11.30 -14.53
CA PRO A 47 22.35 10.49 -15.64
C PRO A 47 21.35 9.38 -16.01
N PRO A 48 21.16 9.08 -17.31
CA PRO A 48 20.16 8.10 -17.78
C PRO A 48 20.31 6.71 -17.17
N GLU A 49 21.53 6.25 -16.93
CA GLU A 49 21.83 4.96 -16.31
C GLU A 49 21.37 4.91 -14.84
N VAL A 50 21.55 6.00 -14.09
CA VAL A 50 21.11 6.11 -12.70
C VAL A 50 19.58 6.16 -12.66
N TYR A 51 18.98 7.00 -13.50
CA TYR A 51 17.52 7.08 -13.63
C TYR A 51 16.90 5.72 -13.98
N SER A 52 17.45 5.02 -14.96
CA SER A 52 16.96 3.70 -15.37
C SER A 52 17.07 2.67 -14.25
N ALA A 53 18.13 2.72 -13.45
CA ALA A 53 18.29 1.81 -12.30
C ALA A 53 17.23 2.05 -11.19
N LEU A 54 16.89 3.33 -10.94
CA LEU A 54 15.89 3.69 -9.93
C LEU A 54 14.47 3.22 -10.28
N PHE A 55 14.14 3.21 -11.57
CA PHE A 55 12.83 2.77 -12.08
C PHE A 55 12.91 1.41 -12.78
N ASN A 56 13.95 0.63 -12.51
CA ASN A 56 14.08 -0.69 -13.09
C ASN A 56 12.94 -1.60 -12.62
N THR A 57 12.10 -2.00 -13.55
CA THR A 57 11.00 -2.94 -13.35
C THR A 57 11.34 -4.35 -13.82
N GLU A 58 12.64 -4.62 -14.13
CA GLU A 58 13.07 -5.96 -14.49
C GLU A 58 12.83 -6.93 -13.33
N LYS A 59 12.25 -8.05 -13.68
CA LYS A 59 11.83 -9.08 -12.75
C LYS A 59 12.66 -10.33 -12.98
N SER A 60 12.94 -11.06 -11.91
CA SER A 60 13.53 -12.39 -12.02
C SER A 60 12.61 -13.31 -12.87
N PRO A 61 13.11 -14.43 -13.41
CA PRO A 61 12.31 -15.38 -14.17
C PRO A 61 11.03 -15.85 -13.43
N ARG A 62 11.07 -15.91 -12.10
CA ARG A 62 9.92 -16.30 -11.27
C ARG A 62 8.90 -15.17 -11.10
N GLU A 63 9.37 -13.94 -11.01
CA GLU A 63 8.55 -12.75 -10.87
C GLU A 63 7.95 -12.28 -12.21
N LYS A 64 8.37 -12.83 -13.35
CA LYS A 64 7.88 -12.45 -14.70
C LYS A 64 6.37 -12.46 -14.83
N ASN A 65 5.71 -13.23 -13.98
CA ASN A 65 4.27 -13.36 -13.97
C ASN A 65 3.56 -12.42 -12.96
N CYS A 66 4.28 -11.62 -12.20
CA CYS A 66 3.73 -10.69 -11.21
C CYS A 66 3.59 -9.27 -11.78
N GLY A 67 2.60 -8.54 -11.29
CA GLY A 67 2.39 -7.13 -11.60
C GLY A 67 1.50 -6.85 -12.80
N LEU A 68 1.24 -5.56 -13.00
CA LEU A 68 0.40 -5.03 -14.09
C LEU A 68 0.95 -5.32 -15.48
N GLY A 69 2.26 -5.57 -15.57
CA GLY A 69 2.99 -5.86 -16.81
C GLY A 69 3.61 -4.63 -17.45
N LYS A 70 4.56 -4.90 -18.35
CA LYS A 70 5.41 -3.89 -19.02
C LYS A 70 4.60 -2.76 -19.69
N ARG A 71 3.45 -3.07 -20.25
CA ARG A 71 2.58 -2.09 -20.92
C ARG A 71 2.21 -0.89 -20.02
N PHE A 72 1.90 -1.14 -18.73
CA PHE A 72 1.53 -0.06 -17.81
C PHE A 72 2.73 0.81 -17.46
N THR A 73 3.89 0.21 -17.22
CA THR A 73 5.11 0.96 -16.92
C THR A 73 5.62 1.75 -18.13
N ASP A 74 5.59 1.17 -19.34
CA ASP A 74 5.95 1.85 -20.56
C ASP A 74 5.02 3.04 -20.83
N GLU A 75 3.73 2.90 -20.55
CA GLU A 75 2.77 3.99 -20.72
C GLU A 75 3.09 5.18 -19.81
N VAL A 76 3.41 4.94 -18.53
CA VAL A 76 3.81 6.02 -17.60
C VAL A 76 5.08 6.70 -18.08
N GLN A 77 6.09 5.93 -18.47
CA GLN A 77 7.35 6.49 -18.95
C GLN A 77 7.18 7.33 -20.23
N ALA A 78 6.27 6.93 -21.12
CA ALA A 78 6.02 7.63 -22.38
C ALA A 78 5.11 8.86 -22.23
N LYS A 79 4.12 8.82 -21.35
CA LYS A 79 3.05 9.82 -21.23
C LYS A 79 3.08 10.63 -19.91
N ARG A 80 4.14 10.46 -19.10
CA ARG A 80 4.25 11.11 -17.80
C ARG A 80 3.92 12.61 -17.88
N ASN A 81 3.01 13.05 -17.03
CA ASN A 81 2.62 14.45 -16.92
C ASN A 81 2.70 14.97 -15.46
N SER A 82 3.15 14.14 -14.52
CA SER A 82 3.32 14.51 -13.12
C SER A 82 4.30 13.58 -12.41
N GLY A 83 4.59 13.89 -11.15
CA GLY A 83 5.41 13.11 -10.25
C GLY A 83 6.48 13.94 -9.55
N PHE A 84 7.25 13.29 -8.68
CA PHE A 84 8.28 13.96 -7.90
C PHE A 84 9.45 13.04 -7.55
N TYR A 85 10.56 13.68 -7.19
CA TYR A 85 11.65 13.11 -6.44
C TYR A 85 11.66 13.71 -5.04
N LEU A 86 11.73 12.86 -4.03
CA LEU A 86 11.84 13.26 -2.64
C LEU A 86 12.99 12.51 -1.99
N LYS A 87 14.03 13.23 -1.56
CA LYS A 87 15.14 12.71 -0.78
C LYS A 87 14.99 13.18 0.66
N ILE A 88 15.08 12.25 1.60
CA ILE A 88 14.95 12.47 3.04
C ILE A 88 16.24 12.04 3.69
N GLU A 89 16.97 13.00 4.28
CA GLU A 89 18.21 12.74 5.00
C GLU A 89 17.95 12.46 6.48
N ALA A 90 18.90 11.82 7.13
CA ALA A 90 18.86 11.66 8.58
C ALA A 90 18.92 13.03 9.27
N ASP A 91 18.15 13.21 10.34
CA ASP A 91 18.22 14.41 11.16
C ASP A 91 19.52 14.39 11.96
N THR A 92 20.42 15.36 11.67
CA THR A 92 21.74 15.46 12.29
C THR A 92 21.69 15.92 13.74
N ASP A 93 20.63 16.55 14.18
CA ASP A 93 20.47 17.02 15.55
C ASP A 93 20.22 15.87 16.54
N THR A 94 19.74 14.71 16.06
CA THR A 94 19.54 13.51 16.88
C THR A 94 20.78 12.61 16.96
N ALA A 95 21.79 12.80 16.11
CA ALA A 95 23.02 11.99 16.07
C ALA A 95 23.91 12.15 17.30
N ASN A 96 23.64 13.12 18.19
CA ASN A 96 24.40 13.38 19.41
C ASN A 96 23.88 12.67 20.67
N CYS A 97 22.85 11.84 20.56
CA CYS A 97 22.27 11.09 21.66
C CYS A 97 22.58 9.60 21.55
N GLY A 98 23.73 9.19 22.09
CA GLY A 98 23.97 7.80 22.47
C GLY A 98 24.95 7.01 21.62
N LYS A 99 26.12 6.72 22.19
CA LYS A 99 27.05 5.69 21.72
C LYS A 99 26.36 4.33 21.71
N PRO A 100 26.67 3.45 20.73
CA PRO A 100 26.13 2.11 20.73
C PRO A 100 26.64 1.33 21.94
N VAL A 101 25.74 0.78 22.73
CA VAL A 101 26.08 -0.20 23.75
C VAL A 101 26.08 -1.56 23.07
N ASP A 102 27.27 -2.08 22.80
CA ASP A 102 27.49 -3.47 22.42
C ASP A 102 27.08 -4.38 23.57
N THR A 103 25.91 -5.01 23.46
CA THR A 103 25.61 -6.23 24.20
C THR A 103 24.88 -7.22 23.30
N CYS A 104 25.67 -7.91 22.51
CA CYS A 104 25.23 -9.18 21.91
C CYS A 104 25.63 -10.31 22.85
N SER A 105 24.71 -10.81 23.65
CA SER A 105 24.88 -12.11 24.31
C SER A 105 23.89 -13.09 23.71
N SER A 106 24.47 -14.11 23.12
CA SER A 106 23.83 -15.30 22.56
C SER A 106 22.92 -15.99 23.58
N ALA A 107 21.64 -16.13 23.27
CA ALA A 107 20.82 -17.25 23.75
C ALA A 107 19.63 -17.46 22.79
N ALA A 108 19.78 -18.46 21.95
CA ALA A 108 18.67 -19.00 21.15
C ALA A 108 17.69 -19.71 22.09
N HIS A 109 16.55 -19.11 22.34
CA HIS A 109 15.36 -19.82 22.80
C HIS A 109 14.18 -19.43 21.91
N HIS A 110 13.74 -20.42 21.13
CA HIS A 110 12.50 -20.36 20.35
C HIS A 110 11.31 -20.25 21.32
N THR A 111 10.85 -19.04 21.54
CA THR A 111 9.52 -18.81 22.08
C THR A 111 8.65 -18.22 20.98
N HIS A 112 7.54 -18.91 20.69
CA HIS A 112 6.48 -18.41 19.84
C HIS A 112 6.01 -17.03 20.34
N LYS A 113 6.49 -15.96 19.72
CA LYS A 113 5.89 -14.64 19.85
C LYS A 113 4.80 -14.51 18.81
N THR A 114 3.58 -14.65 19.25
CA THR A 114 2.41 -14.16 18.50
C THR A 114 2.53 -12.64 18.40
N LEU A 115 2.65 -12.14 17.15
CA LEU A 115 2.50 -10.72 16.86
C LEU A 115 1.01 -10.37 16.92
N ASP A 116 0.43 -10.34 18.12
CA ASP A 116 -0.88 -9.72 18.33
C ASP A 116 -0.69 -8.21 18.45
N ALA A 117 -1.44 -7.52 17.62
CA ALA A 117 -1.76 -6.09 17.64
C ALA A 117 -0.81 -5.20 18.48
N GLY A 118 0.26 -4.78 17.86
CA GLY A 118 1.17 -3.80 18.44
C GLY A 118 2.59 -4.30 18.46
N ILE A 119 3.36 -3.89 17.46
CA ILE A 119 4.81 -3.81 17.61
C ILE A 119 5.06 -2.70 18.64
N THR A 120 4.82 -3.00 19.91
CA THR A 120 5.34 -2.18 20.98
C THR A 120 6.81 -2.56 21.12
N SER A 121 7.66 -1.71 20.59
CA SER A 121 9.10 -1.75 20.74
C SER A 121 9.48 -1.82 22.22
N GLY A 122 9.88 -2.99 22.67
CA GLY A 122 10.67 -3.16 23.88
C GLY A 122 12.17 -2.97 23.58
N SER A 123 12.56 -1.87 22.97
CA SER A 123 13.95 -1.40 22.95
C SER A 123 13.95 0.07 23.30
N THR A 124 14.74 0.43 24.30
CA THR A 124 15.05 1.80 24.72
C THR A 124 16.02 2.47 23.74
N ASP A 125 15.78 2.32 22.43
CA ASP A 125 16.45 3.15 21.43
C ASP A 125 15.80 4.53 21.49
N ALA A 126 16.59 5.56 21.68
CA ALA A 126 16.12 6.94 21.60
C ALA A 126 15.35 7.09 20.28
N ALA A 127 14.05 7.32 20.38
CA ALA A 127 13.19 7.33 19.22
C ALA A 127 13.60 8.49 18.33
N VAL A 128 14.23 8.21 17.19
CA VAL A 128 14.47 9.22 16.15
C VAL A 128 13.11 9.78 15.77
N ALA A 129 12.96 11.11 15.84
CA ALA A 129 11.71 11.76 15.52
C ALA A 129 11.35 11.48 14.04
N MET A 130 10.10 11.10 13.79
CA MET A 130 9.62 10.89 12.42
C MET A 130 9.44 12.24 11.74
N GLN A 131 9.99 12.40 10.53
CA GLN A 131 9.74 13.54 9.67
C GLN A 131 8.48 13.29 8.84
N ASP A 132 7.52 14.19 8.90
CA ASP A 132 6.22 14.03 8.25
C ASP A 132 6.18 14.73 6.87
N PHE A 133 5.70 13.98 5.87
CA PHE A 133 5.55 14.43 4.48
C PHE A 133 4.14 14.12 3.98
N PHE A 134 3.51 15.09 3.36
CA PHE A 134 2.20 14.95 2.73
C PHE A 134 2.27 15.29 1.25
N VAL A 135 1.82 14.36 0.41
CA VAL A 135 1.71 14.57 -1.04
C VAL A 135 0.30 14.18 -1.48
N ARG A 136 -0.40 15.11 -2.11
CA ARG A 136 -1.73 14.88 -2.66
C ARG A 136 -1.72 15.05 -4.16
N PHE A 137 -2.35 14.11 -4.86
CA PHE A 137 -2.68 14.20 -6.28
C PHE A 137 -4.21 14.21 -6.40
N SER A 138 -4.74 15.32 -6.89
CA SER A 138 -6.19 15.50 -7.03
C SER A 138 -6.55 15.70 -8.50
N VAL A 139 -7.29 14.76 -9.10
CA VAL A 139 -7.78 14.88 -10.48
C VAL A 139 -9.08 15.69 -10.49
N ASP A 140 -9.25 16.50 -11.53
CA ASP A 140 -10.42 17.35 -11.72
C ASP A 140 -10.92 17.32 -13.17
N ALA A 141 -11.95 18.09 -13.49
CA ALA A 141 -12.51 18.17 -14.83
C ALA A 141 -11.54 18.76 -15.87
N ALA A 142 -10.59 19.62 -15.44
CA ALA A 142 -9.58 20.20 -16.32
C ALA A 142 -8.39 19.25 -16.51
N HIS A 143 -8.09 18.43 -15.49
CA HIS A 143 -6.96 17.50 -15.46
C HIS A 143 -7.42 16.07 -15.12
N PRO A 144 -8.22 15.42 -15.98
CA PRO A 144 -8.81 14.12 -15.68
C PRO A 144 -7.83 12.95 -15.83
N VAL A 145 -6.64 13.19 -16.39
CA VAL A 145 -5.65 12.16 -16.71
C VAL A 145 -4.36 12.41 -15.97
N LEU A 146 -3.92 11.43 -15.19
CA LEU A 146 -2.70 11.48 -14.39
C LEU A 146 -1.78 10.29 -14.74
N PHE A 147 -0.61 10.59 -15.28
CA PHE A 147 0.51 9.67 -15.44
C PHE A 147 1.62 10.11 -14.49
N ASP A 148 1.63 9.58 -13.27
CA ASP A 148 2.60 9.98 -12.26
C ASP A 148 3.78 9.01 -12.17
N GLN A 149 4.98 9.60 -12.09
CA GLN A 149 6.20 8.88 -11.84
C GLN A 149 6.92 9.53 -10.65
N SER A 150 7.05 8.79 -9.55
CA SER A 150 7.61 9.35 -8.32
C SER A 150 8.72 8.46 -7.77
N PHE A 151 9.77 9.10 -7.26
CA PHE A 151 10.86 8.43 -6.57
C PHE A 151 11.06 9.02 -5.19
N ILE A 152 11.04 8.15 -4.17
CA ILE A 152 11.22 8.51 -2.77
C ILE A 152 12.48 7.81 -2.27
N ASP A 153 13.42 8.59 -1.78
CA ASP A 153 14.71 8.14 -1.29
C ASP A 153 14.86 8.49 0.18
N ILE A 154 14.69 7.51 1.06
CA ILE A 154 14.89 7.65 2.50
C ILE A 154 16.31 7.18 2.81
N ALA A 155 17.18 8.11 3.19
CA ALA A 155 18.60 7.85 3.43
C ALA A 155 18.84 6.92 4.62
N ASP A 156 20.06 6.42 4.75
CA ASP A 156 20.47 5.59 5.87
C ASP A 156 20.24 6.31 7.20
N ASN A 157 19.75 5.59 8.20
CA ASN A 157 19.41 6.09 9.54
C ASN A 157 18.32 7.18 9.58
N ALA A 158 17.66 7.50 8.50
CA ALA A 158 16.56 8.45 8.48
C ALA A 158 15.25 7.82 8.99
N ALA A 159 14.36 8.67 9.54
CA ALA A 159 13.03 8.26 9.96
C ALA A 159 11.98 9.17 9.32
N ALA A 160 11.08 8.60 8.53
CA ALA A 160 10.12 9.35 7.76
C ALA A 160 8.72 8.73 7.77
N ARG A 161 7.69 9.58 7.85
CA ARG A 161 6.31 9.23 7.57
C ARG A 161 5.83 9.96 6.33
N LEU A 162 5.30 9.21 5.37
CA LEU A 162 4.79 9.77 4.12
C LEU A 162 3.29 9.47 3.99
N ILE A 163 2.50 10.51 3.75
CA ILE A 163 1.10 10.37 3.39
C ILE A 163 0.99 10.68 1.89
N LEU A 164 0.64 9.67 1.10
CA LEU A 164 0.41 9.77 -0.33
C LEU A 164 -1.10 9.67 -0.58
N TYR A 165 -1.75 10.79 -0.89
CA TYR A 165 -3.19 10.88 -1.02
C TYR A 165 -3.61 11.13 -2.47
N PHE A 166 -4.40 10.23 -3.02
CA PHE A 166 -4.88 10.27 -4.41
C PHE A 166 -6.40 10.36 -4.41
N ASP A 167 -6.95 11.45 -4.92
CA ASP A 167 -8.40 11.67 -4.93
C ASP A 167 -8.91 12.43 -6.17
N THR A 168 -10.21 12.62 -6.19
CA THR A 168 -10.89 13.50 -7.16
C THR A 168 -11.34 14.77 -6.46
N ASP A 169 -11.13 15.93 -7.07
CA ASP A 169 -11.63 17.21 -6.55
C ASP A 169 -13.16 17.22 -6.57
N GLU A 170 -13.76 17.32 -5.39
CA GLU A 170 -15.21 17.34 -5.21
C GLU A 170 -15.88 18.59 -5.81
N LYS A 171 -15.14 19.71 -5.91
CA LYS A 171 -15.66 20.98 -6.43
C LYS A 171 -15.73 21.00 -7.94
N SER A 172 -14.88 20.22 -8.61
CA SER A 172 -14.80 20.12 -10.06
C SER A 172 -14.52 18.68 -10.51
N PRO A 173 -15.43 17.72 -10.21
CA PRO A 173 -15.17 16.33 -10.50
C PRO A 173 -15.17 16.06 -12.01
N ALA A 174 -14.17 15.28 -12.47
CA ALA A 174 -14.15 14.78 -13.82
C ALA A 174 -15.29 13.77 -14.05
N GLN A 175 -15.94 13.80 -15.22
CA GLN A 175 -16.94 12.79 -15.59
C GLN A 175 -16.33 11.39 -15.66
N GLN A 176 -15.09 11.30 -16.14
CA GLN A 176 -14.27 10.10 -16.13
C GLN A 176 -12.82 10.51 -15.91
N SER A 177 -12.12 9.84 -15.02
CA SER A 177 -10.70 10.07 -14.79
C SER A 177 -9.89 8.80 -14.94
N TYR A 178 -8.61 8.98 -15.26
CA TYR A 178 -7.66 7.90 -15.43
C TYR A 178 -6.36 8.22 -14.72
N ARG A 179 -5.87 7.27 -13.93
CA ARG A 179 -4.53 7.33 -13.38
C ARG A 179 -3.76 6.06 -13.71
N ASN A 180 -2.49 6.22 -14.10
CA ASN A 180 -1.50 5.16 -14.12
C ASN A 180 -0.21 5.69 -13.47
N GLY A 181 0.16 5.12 -12.32
CA GLY A 181 1.26 5.58 -11.49
C GLY A 181 2.42 4.58 -11.41
N LEU A 182 3.63 5.11 -11.35
CA LEU A 182 4.86 4.36 -11.09
C LEU A 182 5.57 5.00 -9.90
N ILE A 183 5.62 4.30 -8.77
CA ILE A 183 6.24 4.78 -7.54
C ILE A 183 7.41 3.86 -7.19
N SER A 184 8.60 4.43 -7.04
CA SER A 184 9.79 3.74 -6.57
C SER A 184 10.23 4.32 -5.23
N ILE A 185 10.45 3.46 -4.23
CA ILE A 185 10.81 3.85 -2.88
C ILE A 185 12.08 3.10 -2.49
N ARG A 186 13.12 3.83 -2.12
CA ARG A 186 14.31 3.27 -1.51
C ARG A 186 14.32 3.61 -0.01
N VAL A 187 14.52 2.62 0.81
CA VAL A 187 14.67 2.79 2.27
C VAL A 187 16.07 2.32 2.64
N GLY A 188 16.89 3.25 3.09
CA GLY A 188 18.30 3.01 3.40
C GLY A 188 18.51 2.15 4.64
N LYS A 189 19.77 1.83 4.93
CA LYS A 189 20.19 1.01 6.07
C LYS A 189 19.78 1.65 7.40
N ASN A 190 19.27 0.84 8.33
CA ASN A 190 18.76 1.26 9.64
C ASN A 190 17.65 2.34 9.57
N ALA A 191 17.13 2.66 8.41
CA ALA A 191 16.09 3.67 8.27
C ALA A 191 14.73 3.15 8.74
N ARG A 192 13.86 4.06 9.15
CA ARG A 192 12.48 3.77 9.53
C ARG A 192 11.52 4.52 8.62
N ALA A 193 10.64 3.81 7.94
CA ALA A 193 9.64 4.39 7.07
C ALA A 193 8.22 3.97 7.48
N GLU A 194 7.32 4.93 7.54
CA GLU A 194 5.89 4.71 7.64
C GLU A 194 5.22 5.34 6.43
N ILE A 195 4.57 4.54 5.60
CA ILE A 195 3.96 4.97 4.35
C ILE A 195 2.46 4.77 4.46
N ILE A 196 1.70 5.85 4.42
CA ILE A 196 0.25 5.84 4.43
C ILE A 196 -0.22 6.25 3.05
N LYS A 197 -0.66 5.30 2.25
CA LYS A 197 -1.14 5.54 0.90
C LYS A 197 -2.65 5.41 0.86
N ILE A 198 -3.31 6.44 0.38
CA ILE A 198 -4.78 6.52 0.32
C ILE A 198 -5.20 6.74 -1.12
N GLN A 199 -5.97 5.82 -1.67
CA GLN A 199 -6.60 5.93 -2.97
C GLN A 199 -8.11 6.08 -2.77
N ASN A 200 -8.62 7.28 -3.11
CA ASN A 200 -10.01 7.66 -2.93
C ASN A 200 -10.56 8.45 -4.12
N PHE A 201 -10.34 7.93 -5.32
CA PHE A 201 -10.90 8.51 -6.53
C PHE A 201 -12.41 8.28 -6.64
N ALA A 202 -13.08 9.15 -7.39
CA ALA A 202 -14.52 9.02 -7.68
C ALA A 202 -14.89 7.69 -8.36
N ASP A 203 -16.18 7.37 -8.34
CA ASP A 203 -16.76 6.12 -8.88
C ASP A 203 -16.53 5.92 -10.37
N SER A 204 -16.24 6.98 -11.13
CA SER A 204 -15.98 6.92 -12.57
C SER A 204 -14.50 6.73 -12.91
N ALA A 205 -13.61 6.76 -11.91
CA ALA A 205 -12.18 6.71 -12.13
C ALA A 205 -11.69 5.29 -12.48
N LEU A 206 -10.61 5.25 -13.28
CA LEU A 206 -9.79 4.08 -13.50
C LEU A 206 -8.42 4.34 -12.88
N ASN A 207 -8.00 3.51 -11.95
CA ASN A 207 -6.72 3.67 -11.25
C ASN A 207 -5.83 2.46 -11.44
N PHE A 208 -4.64 2.67 -11.95
CA PHE A 208 -3.59 1.66 -12.08
C PHE A 208 -2.30 2.16 -11.47
N GLU A 209 -1.56 1.28 -10.81
CA GLU A 209 -0.27 1.66 -10.24
C GLU A 209 0.68 0.49 -10.08
N THR A 210 1.96 0.79 -10.21
CA THR A 210 3.06 -0.11 -9.90
C THR A 210 3.92 0.56 -8.83
N VAL A 211 4.11 -0.13 -7.71
CA VAL A 211 4.96 0.33 -6.61
C VAL A 211 6.10 -0.65 -6.42
N ARG A 212 7.32 -0.13 -6.44
CA ARG A 212 8.54 -0.86 -6.07
C ARG A 212 9.12 -0.28 -4.79
N MET A 213 9.51 -1.14 -3.86
CA MET A 213 10.17 -0.74 -2.63
C MET A 213 11.41 -1.59 -2.42
N ASP A 214 12.58 -0.95 -2.34
CA ASP A 214 13.85 -1.57 -2.02
C ASP A 214 14.20 -1.24 -0.56
N VAL A 215 14.40 -2.28 0.27
CA VAL A 215 14.55 -2.15 1.73
C VAL A 215 15.94 -2.61 2.13
N GLY A 216 16.71 -1.69 2.73
CA GLY A 216 18.08 -1.91 3.15
C GLY A 216 18.25 -2.70 4.46
N GLU A 217 19.51 -2.96 4.82
CA GLU A 217 19.87 -3.72 6.02
C GLU A 217 19.29 -3.09 7.29
N LYS A 218 18.61 -3.89 8.10
CA LYS A 218 17.99 -3.47 9.38
C LYS A 218 16.96 -2.33 9.23
N ALA A 219 16.55 -2.01 8.02
CA ALA A 219 15.49 -1.03 7.82
C ALA A 219 14.14 -1.59 8.24
N ARG A 220 13.27 -0.71 8.75
CA ARG A 220 11.91 -1.05 9.17
C ARG A 220 10.90 -0.25 8.39
N VAL A 221 10.01 -0.93 7.68
CA VAL A 221 9.00 -0.29 6.85
C VAL A 221 7.61 -0.76 7.26
N THR A 222 6.73 0.21 7.51
CA THR A 222 5.30 -0.04 7.70
C THR A 222 4.52 0.65 6.60
N VAL A 223 3.66 -0.09 5.90
CA VAL A 223 2.83 0.44 4.82
C VAL A 223 1.35 0.24 5.17
N TYR A 224 0.59 1.32 5.15
CA TYR A 224 -0.87 1.29 5.18
C TYR A 224 -1.38 1.64 3.78
N ASP A 225 -1.91 0.64 3.05
CA ASP A 225 -2.43 0.81 1.69
C ASP A 225 -3.96 0.82 1.71
N ILE A 226 -4.55 2.02 1.67
CA ILE A 226 -5.99 2.23 1.83
C ILE A 226 -6.63 2.43 0.46
N GLN A 227 -7.48 1.48 0.04
CA GLN A 227 -8.11 1.42 -1.27
C GLN A 227 -9.64 1.57 -1.14
N LEU A 228 -10.15 2.76 -1.45
CA LEU A 228 -11.57 3.08 -1.28
C LEU A 228 -12.27 3.44 -2.58
N GLY A 229 -11.61 4.11 -3.51
CA GLY A 229 -12.18 4.69 -4.71
C GLY A 229 -12.06 3.83 -5.97
N SER A 230 -12.42 4.44 -7.10
CA SER A 230 -12.32 3.98 -8.48
C SER A 230 -13.34 2.92 -8.90
N ALA A 231 -13.86 3.04 -10.13
CA ALA A 231 -14.71 2.00 -10.76
C ALA A 231 -13.91 0.71 -10.97
N LYS A 232 -12.66 0.86 -11.43
CA LYS A 232 -11.71 -0.22 -11.59
C LYS A 232 -10.36 0.20 -11.03
N SER A 233 -9.79 -0.63 -10.18
CA SER A 233 -8.48 -0.42 -9.57
C SER A 233 -7.59 -1.63 -9.78
N GLY A 234 -6.39 -1.41 -10.29
CA GLY A 234 -5.36 -2.42 -10.43
C GLY A 234 -4.05 -1.93 -9.81
N ALA A 235 -3.49 -2.68 -8.86
CA ALA A 235 -2.27 -2.28 -8.18
C ALA A 235 -1.30 -3.46 -8.03
N SER A 236 -0.01 -3.21 -8.24
CA SER A 236 1.04 -4.18 -8.00
C SER A 236 2.15 -3.57 -7.16
N TYR A 237 2.40 -4.16 -6.01
CA TYR A 237 3.42 -3.76 -5.06
C TYR A 237 4.49 -4.84 -4.99
N SER A 238 5.77 -4.46 -5.07
CA SER A 238 6.88 -5.38 -4.90
C SER A 238 7.88 -4.83 -3.90
N SER A 239 8.06 -5.53 -2.79
CA SER A 239 8.99 -5.17 -1.72
C SER A 239 10.20 -6.10 -1.78
N TYR A 240 11.38 -5.54 -2.02
CA TYR A 240 12.64 -6.24 -2.16
C TYR A 240 13.45 -6.10 -0.87
N MET A 241 13.62 -7.18 -0.15
CA MET A 241 14.48 -7.29 1.03
C MET A 241 15.75 -8.04 0.64
N GLN A 242 16.70 -7.30 0.06
CA GLN A 242 17.94 -7.86 -0.47
C GLN A 242 19.00 -8.09 0.62
N GLU A 243 18.88 -7.36 1.72
CA GLU A 243 19.87 -7.31 2.79
C GLU A 243 19.32 -7.88 4.10
N ASP A 244 20.21 -8.20 5.03
CA ASP A 244 19.88 -8.90 6.27
C ASP A 244 19.09 -8.02 7.24
N TRP A 245 18.24 -8.64 8.07
CA TRP A 245 17.50 -8.03 9.18
C TRP A 245 16.48 -6.96 8.76
N ALA A 246 16.09 -6.90 7.48
CA ALA A 246 15.05 -6.00 7.04
C ALA A 246 13.68 -6.43 7.59
N GLU A 247 12.86 -5.44 7.96
CA GLU A 247 11.49 -5.66 8.46
C GLU A 247 10.47 -4.91 7.59
N VAL A 248 9.45 -5.61 7.09
CA VAL A 248 8.38 -5.04 6.27
C VAL A 248 7.02 -5.49 6.76
N ALA A 249 6.18 -4.55 7.19
CA ALA A 249 4.79 -4.81 7.55
C ALA A 249 3.85 -4.02 6.64
N ILE A 250 2.93 -4.71 5.95
CA ILE A 250 1.99 -4.10 5.01
C ILE A 250 0.57 -4.39 5.49
N PHE A 251 -0.23 -3.35 5.64
CA PHE A 251 -1.61 -3.40 6.08
C PHE A 251 -2.56 -2.86 5.00
N PRO A 252 -2.87 -3.67 3.97
CA PRO A 252 -3.86 -3.29 2.98
C PRO A 252 -5.27 -3.22 3.61
N LEU A 253 -5.94 -2.09 3.42
CA LEU A 253 -7.33 -1.88 3.79
C LEU A 253 -8.15 -1.55 2.56
N TYR A 254 -9.27 -2.24 2.34
CA TYR A 254 -10.12 -1.99 1.19
C TYR A 254 -11.61 -2.02 1.56
N PHE A 255 -12.35 -1.11 0.95
CA PHE A 255 -13.82 -1.15 0.93
C PHE A 255 -14.31 -1.06 -0.51
N VAL A 256 -14.86 -2.16 -1.01
CA VAL A 256 -15.30 -2.27 -2.42
C VAL A 256 -16.81 -2.44 -2.44
N ASP A 257 -17.51 -1.51 -3.04
CA ASP A 257 -18.98 -1.48 -3.11
C ASP A 257 -19.47 -1.24 -4.53
N LYS A 258 -20.79 -1.17 -4.69
CA LYS A 258 -21.45 -0.99 -5.98
C LYS A 258 -21.01 -2.09 -6.97
N ALA A 259 -20.69 -1.75 -8.22
CA ALA A 259 -20.15 -2.66 -9.23
C ALA A 259 -18.63 -2.51 -9.41
N ARG A 260 -17.91 -1.95 -8.42
CA ARG A 260 -16.48 -1.72 -8.51
C ARG A 260 -15.69 -3.02 -8.60
N ARG A 261 -14.55 -2.93 -9.30
CA ARG A 261 -13.64 -4.05 -9.49
C ARG A 261 -12.24 -3.68 -9.01
N MET A 262 -11.70 -4.47 -8.11
CA MET A 262 -10.37 -4.28 -7.53
C MET A 262 -9.51 -5.51 -7.78
N ASP A 263 -8.31 -5.31 -8.27
CA ASP A 263 -7.28 -6.35 -8.46
C ASP A 263 -5.95 -5.86 -7.89
N ILE A 264 -5.55 -6.38 -6.74
CA ILE A 264 -4.34 -5.99 -6.03
C ILE A 264 -3.39 -7.17 -5.92
N GLU A 265 -2.11 -6.90 -6.07
CA GLU A 265 -1.04 -7.86 -5.89
C GLU A 265 0.06 -7.28 -5.00
N HIS A 266 0.44 -8.02 -3.97
CA HIS A 266 1.60 -7.73 -3.15
C HIS A 266 2.63 -8.86 -3.26
N ASN A 267 3.88 -8.49 -3.52
CA ASN A 267 4.99 -9.40 -3.66
C ASN A 267 6.05 -9.07 -2.58
N LEU A 268 6.43 -10.07 -1.79
CA LEU A 268 7.55 -10.02 -0.85
C LEU A 268 8.70 -10.82 -1.45
N ILE A 269 9.80 -10.16 -1.81
CA ILE A 269 10.98 -10.79 -2.40
C ILE A 269 12.12 -10.77 -1.38
N ILE A 270 12.42 -11.92 -0.81
CA ILE A 270 13.29 -12.07 0.35
C ILE A 270 14.57 -12.78 -0.07
N ASN A 271 15.70 -12.06 0.01
CA ASN A 271 17.03 -12.57 -0.25
C ASN A 271 17.94 -12.45 0.99
N GLY A 272 17.71 -11.45 1.84
CA GLY A 272 18.45 -11.23 3.08
C GLY A 272 18.08 -12.23 4.17
N LYS A 273 19.01 -12.50 5.08
CA LYS A 273 18.82 -13.38 6.23
C LYS A 273 18.07 -12.69 7.36
N SER A 274 17.42 -13.48 8.19
CA SER A 274 16.75 -13.00 9.41
C SER A 274 15.80 -11.83 9.16
N THR A 275 15.16 -11.79 7.99
CA THR A 275 14.16 -10.78 7.64
C THR A 275 12.81 -11.13 8.27
N LEU A 276 12.02 -10.10 8.57
CA LEU A 276 10.66 -10.26 9.05
C LEU A 276 9.71 -9.53 8.11
N SER A 277 8.73 -10.25 7.55
CA SER A 277 7.77 -9.64 6.65
C SER A 277 6.34 -10.13 6.89
N GLU A 278 5.39 -9.20 6.84
CA GLU A 278 3.98 -9.51 7.04
C GLU A 278 3.11 -8.68 6.08
N ILE A 279 2.14 -9.34 5.45
CA ILE A 279 1.01 -8.70 4.77
C ILE A 279 -0.26 -9.09 5.52
N LYS A 280 -0.96 -8.12 6.09
CA LYS A 280 -2.19 -8.34 6.83
C LYS A 280 -3.32 -7.51 6.23
N ALA A 281 -3.94 -8.03 5.18
CA ALA A 281 -5.02 -7.37 4.48
C ALA A 281 -6.36 -7.55 5.19
N ARG A 282 -7.16 -6.48 5.21
CA ARG A 282 -8.52 -6.47 5.74
C ARG A 282 -9.42 -5.68 4.81
N GLY A 283 -10.67 -6.10 4.67
CA GLY A 283 -11.60 -5.33 3.89
C GLY A 283 -13.03 -5.81 3.95
N ALA A 284 -13.91 -5.06 3.29
CA ALA A 284 -15.30 -5.42 3.16
C ALA A 284 -15.76 -5.25 1.70
N LEU A 285 -16.67 -6.15 1.29
CA LEU A 285 -17.27 -6.14 -0.04
C LEU A 285 -18.80 -6.02 0.07
N LYS A 286 -19.38 -5.08 -0.66
CA LYS A 286 -20.81 -4.77 -0.66
C LYS A 286 -21.36 -4.75 -2.08
N ASN A 287 -22.66 -4.99 -2.23
CA ASN A 287 -23.41 -5.02 -3.50
C ASN A 287 -22.83 -6.04 -4.52
N GLU A 288 -22.50 -5.60 -5.74
CA GLU A 288 -21.94 -6.43 -6.81
C GLU A 288 -20.43 -6.30 -6.96
N ALA A 289 -19.77 -5.84 -5.88
CA ALA A 289 -18.33 -5.63 -5.85
C ALA A 289 -17.54 -6.90 -6.20
N ARG A 290 -16.44 -6.72 -6.89
CA ARG A 290 -15.52 -7.81 -7.24
C ARG A 290 -14.10 -7.47 -6.81
N LYS A 291 -13.48 -8.36 -6.03
CA LYS A 291 -12.12 -8.21 -5.56
C LYS A 291 -11.30 -9.44 -5.91
N MET A 292 -10.10 -9.22 -6.42
CA MET A 292 -9.01 -10.18 -6.52
C MET A 292 -7.83 -9.67 -5.71
N PHE A 293 -7.30 -10.47 -4.80
CA PHE A 293 -6.08 -10.14 -4.06
C PHE A 293 -5.05 -11.26 -4.24
N ARG A 294 -3.83 -10.92 -4.63
CA ARG A 294 -2.72 -11.87 -4.74
C ARG A 294 -1.64 -11.49 -3.73
N GLY A 295 -1.19 -12.45 -2.94
CA GLY A 295 -0.08 -12.31 -2.02
C GLY A 295 1.00 -13.32 -2.35
N ASN A 296 2.10 -12.88 -2.94
CA ASN A 296 3.20 -13.75 -3.33
C ASN A 296 4.39 -13.54 -2.40
N ILE A 297 4.89 -14.63 -1.84
CA ILE A 297 6.07 -14.66 -0.99
C ILE A 297 7.15 -15.45 -1.72
N PHE A 298 8.32 -14.84 -1.94
CA PHE A 298 9.49 -15.46 -2.54
C PHE A 298 10.59 -15.55 -1.48
N LEU A 299 10.74 -16.73 -0.88
CA LEU A 299 11.82 -17.06 0.03
C LEU A 299 12.96 -17.67 -0.79
N ASN A 300 13.84 -16.81 -1.27
CA ASN A 300 14.93 -17.22 -2.17
C ASN A 300 16.08 -17.85 -1.39
N LYS A 301 16.90 -18.65 -2.08
CA LYS A 301 18.04 -19.31 -1.46
C LYS A 301 19.00 -18.28 -0.83
N GLY A 302 19.37 -18.52 0.41
CA GLY A 302 20.26 -17.64 1.20
C GLY A 302 19.53 -16.80 2.26
N CYS A 303 18.18 -16.77 2.28
CA CYS A 303 17.40 -16.00 3.24
C CYS A 303 17.12 -16.73 4.57
N SER A 304 18.08 -17.52 5.07
CA SER A 304 17.94 -18.32 6.29
C SER A 304 17.43 -17.50 7.48
N ALA A 305 16.72 -18.14 8.40
CA ALA A 305 16.09 -17.57 9.59
C ALA A 305 15.05 -16.46 9.30
N SER A 306 14.56 -16.36 8.06
CA SER A 306 13.55 -15.37 7.69
C SER A 306 12.12 -15.86 7.92
N ILE A 307 11.23 -14.92 8.25
CA ILE A 307 9.82 -15.18 8.52
C ILE A 307 8.98 -14.31 7.61
N ALA A 308 8.06 -14.94 6.85
CA ALA A 308 7.14 -14.23 5.97
C ALA A 308 5.69 -14.72 6.16
N ARG A 309 4.78 -13.78 6.36
CA ARG A 309 3.36 -14.07 6.57
C ARG A 309 2.47 -13.28 5.64
N PHE A 310 1.42 -13.93 5.16
CA PHE A 310 0.35 -13.29 4.40
C PHE A 310 -1.00 -13.67 4.99
N SER A 311 -1.85 -12.68 5.20
CA SER A 311 -3.25 -12.91 5.54
C SER A 311 -4.18 -11.92 4.83
N ASP A 312 -5.35 -12.42 4.38
CA ASP A 312 -6.40 -11.60 3.76
C ASP A 312 -7.76 -11.97 4.35
N ASN A 313 -8.34 -11.05 5.12
CA ASN A 313 -9.62 -11.23 5.77
C ASN A 313 -10.67 -10.30 5.16
N SER A 314 -11.63 -10.85 4.43
CA SER A 314 -12.70 -10.13 3.74
C SER A 314 -14.05 -10.34 4.43
N ILE A 315 -14.75 -9.26 4.77
CA ILE A 315 -16.13 -9.29 5.25
C ILE A 315 -17.07 -9.17 4.03
N MET A 316 -17.90 -10.18 3.83
CA MET A 316 -18.90 -10.21 2.75
C MET A 316 -20.21 -9.64 3.27
N LEU A 317 -20.58 -8.44 2.82
CA LEU A 317 -21.79 -7.74 3.27
C LEU A 317 -23.01 -8.14 2.46
N ASP A 318 -22.83 -8.52 1.20
CA ASP A 318 -23.89 -8.90 0.27
C ASP A 318 -23.59 -10.22 -0.45
N LYS A 319 -24.64 -10.93 -0.80
CA LYS A 319 -24.56 -12.24 -1.49
C LYS A 319 -24.06 -12.14 -2.94
N TYR A 320 -24.12 -10.96 -3.55
CA TYR A 320 -23.67 -10.75 -4.93
C TYR A 320 -22.20 -10.28 -5.01
N ALA A 321 -21.62 -9.89 -3.88
CA ALA A 321 -20.22 -9.56 -3.81
C ALA A 321 -19.35 -10.81 -4.07
N VAL A 322 -18.27 -10.64 -4.81
CA VAL A 322 -17.34 -11.72 -5.16
C VAL A 322 -15.94 -11.36 -4.72
N GLY A 323 -15.40 -12.13 -3.80
CA GLY A 323 -14.02 -12.03 -3.33
C GLY A 323 -13.21 -13.24 -3.77
N ALA A 324 -11.96 -13.01 -4.17
CA ALA A 324 -10.97 -14.06 -4.37
C ALA A 324 -9.63 -13.61 -3.76
N SER A 325 -8.92 -14.55 -3.15
CA SER A 325 -7.55 -14.37 -2.67
C SER A 325 -6.71 -15.53 -3.14
N ILE A 326 -5.54 -15.23 -3.68
CA ILE A 326 -4.60 -16.21 -4.21
C ILE A 326 -3.25 -16.00 -3.52
N PRO A 327 -3.07 -16.56 -2.32
CA PRO A 327 -1.77 -16.57 -1.67
C PRO A 327 -0.86 -17.61 -2.31
N THR A 328 0.42 -17.24 -2.52
CA THR A 328 1.42 -18.14 -3.11
C THR A 328 2.74 -18.00 -2.35
N ILE A 329 3.37 -19.12 -2.01
CA ILE A 329 4.72 -19.13 -1.43
C ILE A 329 5.63 -19.91 -2.38
N PHE A 330 6.71 -19.26 -2.81
CA PHE A 330 7.84 -19.84 -3.51
C PHE A 330 8.98 -19.95 -2.50
N CYS A 331 9.38 -21.18 -2.14
CA CYS A 331 10.36 -21.41 -1.09
C CYS A 331 11.53 -22.22 -1.63
N ASP A 332 12.72 -21.62 -1.61
CA ASP A 332 13.98 -22.25 -2.04
C ASP A 332 14.99 -22.37 -0.87
N GLU A 333 14.57 -22.00 0.36
CA GLU A 333 15.39 -22.06 1.57
C GLU A 333 14.72 -22.96 2.61
N ASP A 334 15.52 -23.76 3.32
CA ASP A 334 15.00 -24.76 4.26
C ASP A 334 14.78 -24.17 5.66
N ASP A 335 15.63 -23.20 6.09
CA ASP A 335 15.59 -22.58 7.42
C ASP A 335 14.76 -21.28 7.40
N VAL A 336 13.46 -21.40 7.12
CA VAL A 336 12.53 -20.27 7.04
C VAL A 336 11.14 -20.62 7.55
N ILE A 337 10.34 -19.60 7.87
CA ILE A 337 8.91 -19.73 8.17
C ILE A 337 8.11 -18.96 7.13
N GLY A 338 7.29 -19.68 6.37
CA GLY A 338 6.34 -19.12 5.42
C GLY A 338 4.91 -19.52 5.78
N GLU A 339 4.05 -18.54 6.04
CA GLU A 339 2.65 -18.78 6.40
C GLU A 339 1.71 -17.96 5.51
N HIS A 340 0.59 -18.57 5.11
CA HIS A 340 -0.47 -17.82 4.45
C HIS A 340 -1.86 -18.23 4.91
N ALA A 341 -2.80 -17.28 4.91
CA ALA A 341 -4.20 -17.52 5.19
C ALA A 341 -5.09 -16.58 4.36
N ALA A 342 -6.27 -17.05 4.01
CA ALA A 342 -7.31 -16.20 3.42
C ALA A 342 -8.68 -16.59 3.95
N SER A 343 -9.50 -15.61 4.29
CA SER A 343 -10.85 -15.84 4.76
C SER A 343 -11.86 -14.89 4.12
N PHE A 344 -13.01 -15.44 3.79
CA PHE A 344 -14.18 -14.71 3.33
C PHE A 344 -15.35 -15.10 4.21
N ALA A 345 -15.83 -14.18 5.02
CA ALA A 345 -16.89 -14.45 5.98
C ALA A 345 -18.00 -13.41 5.88
N ALA A 346 -19.25 -13.85 5.97
CA ALA A 346 -20.35 -12.94 6.26
C ALA A 346 -20.18 -12.38 7.68
N ILE A 347 -20.88 -11.30 7.97
CA ILE A 347 -20.92 -10.78 9.36
C ILE A 347 -21.40 -11.88 10.30
N ASP A 348 -20.67 -12.05 11.40
CA ASP A 348 -20.98 -12.99 12.45
C ASP A 348 -22.38 -12.72 13.03
N LYS A 349 -23.30 -13.63 12.81
CA LYS A 349 -24.71 -13.48 13.22
C LYS A 349 -24.88 -13.43 14.73
N GLU A 350 -24.02 -14.12 15.49
CA GLU A 350 -24.09 -14.12 16.96
C GLU A 350 -23.65 -12.76 17.49
N LYS A 351 -22.55 -12.20 16.97
CA LYS A 351 -22.10 -10.85 17.31
C LYS A 351 -23.13 -9.80 16.91
N LEU A 352 -23.70 -9.93 15.72
CA LEU A 352 -24.75 -9.03 15.26
C LEU A 352 -25.97 -9.07 16.19
N TYR A 353 -26.46 -10.27 16.49
CA TYR A 353 -27.59 -10.47 17.42
C TYR A 353 -27.28 -9.93 18.82
N TYR A 354 -26.07 -10.17 19.34
CA TYR A 354 -25.65 -9.65 20.63
C TYR A 354 -25.71 -8.11 20.67
N LEU A 355 -25.18 -7.43 19.65
CA LEU A 355 -25.24 -5.97 19.59
C LEU A 355 -26.67 -5.46 19.47
N MET A 356 -27.52 -6.10 18.66
CA MET A 356 -28.94 -5.76 18.55
C MET A 356 -29.67 -5.96 19.87
N SER A 357 -29.36 -7.00 20.64
CA SER A 357 -29.93 -7.22 21.95
C SER A 357 -29.50 -6.17 22.99
N ARG A 358 -28.43 -5.43 22.72
CA ARG A 358 -27.96 -4.28 23.51
C ARG A 358 -28.53 -2.93 23.07
N GLY A 359 -29.45 -2.93 22.09
CA GLY A 359 -30.18 -1.75 21.66
C GLY A 359 -29.64 -1.08 20.39
N PHE A 360 -28.64 -1.66 19.72
CA PHE A 360 -28.22 -1.20 18.40
C PHE A 360 -29.22 -1.65 17.34
N ASP A 361 -29.57 -0.79 16.38
CA ASP A 361 -30.21 -1.25 15.14
C ASP A 361 -29.24 -2.06 14.30
N GLU A 362 -29.75 -2.82 13.31
CA GLU A 362 -28.95 -3.73 12.51
C GLU A 362 -27.80 -3.02 11.77
N LEU A 363 -28.08 -1.81 11.21
CA LEU A 363 -27.09 -1.04 10.48
C LEU A 363 -25.96 -0.56 11.38
N SER A 364 -26.30 0.00 12.55
CA SER A 364 -25.32 0.44 13.55
C SER A 364 -24.50 -0.70 14.10
N ALA A 365 -25.11 -1.88 14.29
CA ALA A 365 -24.38 -3.08 14.74
C ALA A 365 -23.41 -3.59 13.66
N LYS A 366 -23.82 -3.63 12.39
CA LYS A 366 -22.93 -3.96 11.25
C LYS A 366 -21.77 -2.98 11.16
N LYS A 367 -22.06 -1.67 11.24
CA LYS A 367 -21.04 -0.63 11.24
C LYS A 367 -20.00 -0.86 12.34
N LEU A 368 -20.43 -1.10 13.58
CA LEU A 368 -19.52 -1.29 14.70
C LEU A 368 -18.58 -2.49 14.49
N ILE A 369 -19.07 -3.59 13.90
CA ILE A 369 -18.28 -4.78 13.60
C ILE A 369 -17.21 -4.47 12.55
N ILE A 370 -17.57 -3.72 11.50
CA ILE A 370 -16.65 -3.38 10.41
C ILE A 370 -15.62 -2.35 10.90
N ASP A 371 -16.06 -1.33 11.65
CA ASP A 371 -15.18 -0.33 12.26
C ASP A 371 -14.08 -0.99 13.12
N ALA A 372 -14.45 -1.99 13.91
CA ALA A 372 -13.48 -2.71 14.73
C ALA A 372 -12.37 -3.37 13.88
N ALA A 373 -12.68 -3.80 12.66
CA ALA A 373 -11.69 -4.35 11.74
C ALA A 373 -10.83 -3.26 11.08
N PHE A 374 -11.38 -2.06 10.82
CA PHE A 374 -10.73 -0.98 10.06
C PHE A 374 -9.98 0.01 10.94
N ARG A 375 -10.45 0.20 12.17
CA ARG A 375 -9.90 1.16 13.14
C ARG A 375 -8.38 1.09 13.35
N PRO A 376 -7.73 -0.08 13.41
CA PRO A 376 -6.27 -0.11 13.55
C PRO A 376 -5.52 0.61 12.43
N VAL A 377 -6.05 0.56 11.18
CA VAL A 377 -5.45 1.25 10.02
C VAL A 377 -5.80 2.74 10.03
N PHE A 378 -7.04 3.10 10.32
CA PHE A 378 -7.43 4.51 10.40
C PHE A 378 -6.72 5.27 11.53
N ASN A 379 -6.49 4.63 12.67
CA ASN A 379 -5.74 5.23 13.78
C ASN A 379 -4.26 5.48 13.46
N ALA A 380 -3.71 4.83 12.44
CA ALA A 380 -2.35 5.09 11.98
C ALA A 380 -2.24 6.41 11.19
N ILE A 381 -3.35 6.98 10.71
CA ILE A 381 -3.37 8.25 10.00
C ILE A 381 -3.21 9.38 11.04
N PRO A 382 -2.10 10.14 11.05
CA PRO A 382 -1.87 11.16 12.06
C PRO A 382 -2.76 12.39 11.86
N ASP A 383 -3.06 12.73 10.60
CA ASP A 383 -3.90 13.87 10.24
C ASP A 383 -5.37 13.59 10.58
N GLU A 384 -5.90 14.35 11.55
CA GLU A 384 -7.27 14.20 12.04
C GLU A 384 -8.30 14.54 10.97
N GLY A 385 -8.06 15.56 10.16
CA GLY A 385 -8.97 15.96 9.07
C GLY A 385 -9.11 14.88 8.00
N ILE A 386 -8.00 14.25 7.61
CA ILE A 386 -8.02 13.10 6.68
C ILE A 386 -8.76 11.92 7.31
N ARG A 387 -8.45 11.60 8.55
CA ARG A 387 -9.07 10.48 9.26
C ARG A 387 -10.59 10.65 9.40
N ASP A 388 -11.03 11.86 9.78
CA ASP A 388 -12.47 12.16 9.93
C ASP A 388 -13.20 12.12 8.60
N ARG A 389 -12.59 12.64 7.54
CA ARG A 389 -13.14 12.56 6.18
C ARG A 389 -13.31 11.12 5.72
N LEU A 390 -12.30 10.29 5.90
CA LEU A 390 -12.37 8.86 5.52
C LEU A 390 -13.42 8.11 6.34
N ASN A 391 -13.52 8.40 7.63
CA ASN A 391 -14.56 7.84 8.48
C ASN A 391 -15.96 8.25 8.01
N ALA A 392 -16.19 9.53 7.72
CA ALA A 392 -17.46 10.03 7.24
C ALA A 392 -17.87 9.39 5.89
N GLU A 393 -16.95 9.30 4.96
CA GLU A 393 -17.17 8.65 3.67
C GLU A 393 -17.46 7.15 3.82
N PHE A 394 -16.72 6.49 4.67
CA PHE A 394 -16.95 5.08 4.97
C PHE A 394 -18.36 4.85 5.55
N ASP A 395 -18.77 5.72 6.48
CA ASP A 395 -20.10 5.70 7.08
C ASP A 395 -21.22 5.91 6.07
N GLU A 396 -21.05 6.88 5.18
CA GLU A 396 -22.01 7.16 4.10
C GLU A 396 -22.13 5.95 3.17
N ARG A 397 -21.01 5.38 2.73
CA ARG A 397 -21.00 4.24 1.80
C ARG A 397 -21.57 2.97 2.43
N LEU A 398 -21.31 2.76 3.73
CA LEU A 398 -21.87 1.62 4.44
C LEU A 398 -23.39 1.77 4.61
N SER A 399 -23.86 3.01 4.87
CA SER A 399 -25.28 3.34 5.08
C SER A 399 -26.08 3.48 3.78
N ALA A 400 -25.40 3.72 2.65
CA ALA A 400 -26.08 3.85 1.36
C ALA A 400 -26.92 2.60 1.07
N GLN A 401 -28.24 2.76 1.02
CA GLN A 401 -29.16 1.69 0.69
C GLN A 401 -28.92 1.19 -0.74
N GLU A 402 -29.14 -0.10 -0.96
CA GLU A 402 -29.17 -0.69 -2.30
C GLU A 402 -30.08 0.15 -3.20
N ALA A 403 -29.51 0.86 -4.17
CA ALA A 403 -30.27 1.28 -5.30
C ALA A 403 -30.82 0.00 -5.94
N ALA A 404 -32.09 -0.27 -5.74
CA ALA A 404 -32.76 -1.46 -6.19
C ALA A 404 -32.55 -1.64 -7.70
N SER A 405 -31.57 -2.42 -8.07
CA SER A 405 -31.42 -2.96 -9.42
C SER A 405 -32.27 -4.23 -9.49
N HIS A 406 -33.56 -4.07 -9.39
CA HIS A 406 -34.52 -5.03 -9.95
C HIS A 406 -34.65 -4.72 -11.43
N ARG A 407 -33.81 -5.38 -12.24
CA ARG A 407 -34.14 -5.70 -13.64
C ARG A 407 -33.45 -6.99 -14.04
#